data_8c3e4d0383d66009af134f128e2d3c8c
#
_entry.id   8c3e4d0383d66009af134f128e2d3c8c
#
_cell.length_a   1.000
_cell.length_b   1.000
_cell.length_c   1.000
_cell.angle_alpha   90.00
_cell.angle_beta   90.00
_cell.angle_gamma   90.00
#
_symmetry.space_group_name_H-M   'P 1'
#
loop_
_entity.id
_entity.type
_entity.pdbx_description
1 polymer ?
#
loop_
_entity_poly.entity_id
_entity_poly.type
_entity_poly.pdbx_seq_one_letter_code
_entity_poly.pdbx_strand_id
1 'polypeptide(L)'
;LIKRFFIGFLILFLISCNKNEKPVVAFYYWKTILKLSETEKLALKDNEVTKLYIRYFDIGQHPQTKEPIPLSPIRFQDAVTKFEIVPVVFIQNKVMLSSSLDVEDLAQKTVRLIEEISTKNKITSQEIQIDCDWTLKSKDNYLKFIERVKKLSGKKLSATIRLHQVKYFKKTKIPNVDSGVLMYYNMGSIAPDSLNSIYDQKIAERYLKSLKKYPMHLDFALPIYSWGIHIRNQKVIGLRSKMNVAELKKDPNFQQLSGIFFKAKKSNYKNGVFYEENDLLKMEAITAADLKQMAEELSENVAQQPKEIIFYDLDEFNLKNYEKNIFEQVISCF
;
A
#
# COMPACT_ATOMS: atom_id res chain seq x y z
N LEU A 1 -57.52 24.53 13.88
CA LEU A 1 -56.28 25.26 13.52
C LEU A 1 -55.04 24.66 14.22
N ILE A 2 -55.13 24.13 15.43
CA ILE A 2 -54.02 23.60 16.24
C ILE A 2 -53.47 22.26 15.72
N LYS A 3 -54.26 21.40 15.09
CA LYS A 3 -53.82 20.11 14.53
C LYS A 3 -52.94 20.21 13.25
N ARG A 4 -53.00 21.32 12.53
CA ARG A 4 -52.19 21.53 11.33
C ARG A 4 -50.78 22.08 11.62
N PHE A 5 -50.56 22.66 12.80
CA PHE A 5 -49.24 23.17 13.22
C PHE A 5 -48.30 22.08 13.75
N PHE A 6 -48.87 20.97 14.27
CA PHE A 6 -48.06 19.87 14.80
C PHE A 6 -47.44 18.95 13.72
N ILE A 7 -48.07 18.88 12.54
CA ILE A 7 -47.58 18.06 11.42
C ILE A 7 -46.41 18.76 10.70
N GLY A 8 -46.40 20.10 10.70
CA GLY A 8 -45.27 20.87 10.12
C GLY A 8 -43.99 20.83 10.91
N PHE A 9 -44.06 20.60 12.24
CA PHE A 9 -42.89 20.53 13.15
C PHE A 9 -42.22 19.15 13.16
N LEU A 10 -42.95 18.10 12.79
CA LEU A 10 -42.40 16.73 12.75
C LEU A 10 -41.60 16.43 11.46
N ILE A 11 -41.80 17.24 10.39
CA ILE A 11 -41.06 17.05 9.10
C ILE A 11 -39.68 17.71 9.15
N LEU A 12 -39.43 18.64 10.05
CA LEU A 12 -38.14 19.34 10.17
C LEU A 12 -37.03 18.52 10.90
N PHE A 13 -37.39 17.38 11.51
CA PHE A 13 -36.42 16.52 12.21
C PHE A 13 -35.84 15.38 11.36
N LEU A 14 -36.22 15.25 10.10
CA LEU A 14 -35.72 14.19 9.21
C LEU A 14 -34.63 14.65 8.23
N ILE A 15 -34.13 15.88 8.36
CA ILE A 15 -32.88 16.25 7.74
C ILE A 15 -31.77 15.80 8.70
N SER A 16 -31.62 14.49 8.87
CA SER A 16 -30.39 13.90 9.34
C SER A 16 -29.33 14.23 8.27
N CYS A 17 -28.52 15.24 8.51
CA CYS A 17 -27.28 15.41 7.80
C CYS A 17 -26.50 14.09 7.95
N ASN A 18 -26.49 13.28 6.91
CA ASN A 18 -25.40 12.32 6.72
C ASN A 18 -24.13 13.16 6.61
N LYS A 19 -23.53 13.51 7.76
CA LYS A 19 -22.13 13.93 7.77
C LYS A 19 -21.39 12.70 7.26
N ASN A 20 -20.89 12.77 6.03
CA ASN A 20 -19.92 11.80 5.57
C ASN A 20 -18.80 11.82 6.61
N GLU A 21 -18.65 10.74 7.36
CA GLU A 21 -17.55 10.62 8.31
C GLU A 21 -16.26 10.63 7.50
N LYS A 22 -15.30 11.47 7.91
CA LYS A 22 -13.99 11.51 7.26
C LYS A 22 -13.33 10.13 7.42
N PRO A 23 -12.58 9.68 6.40
CA PRO A 23 -11.83 8.44 6.54
C PRO A 23 -10.80 8.55 7.66
N VAL A 24 -10.52 7.43 8.32
CA VAL A 24 -9.48 7.38 9.35
C VAL A 24 -8.10 7.15 8.73
N VAL A 25 -7.07 7.63 9.41
CA VAL A 25 -5.67 7.39 9.04
C VAL A 25 -5.25 6.01 9.51
N ALA A 26 -4.68 5.23 8.60
CA ALA A 26 -4.02 3.97 8.91
C ALA A 26 -2.65 3.90 8.22
N PHE A 27 -1.82 2.95 8.64
CA PHE A 27 -0.51 2.74 8.03
C PHE A 27 -0.25 1.27 7.73
N TYR A 28 0.48 1.02 6.64
CA TYR A 28 1.21 -0.23 6.45
C TYR A 28 2.52 -0.22 7.25
N TYR A 29 2.80 -1.31 7.93
CA TYR A 29 4.11 -1.59 8.52
C TYR A 29 4.77 -2.73 7.75
N TRP A 30 5.83 -2.41 6.99
CA TRP A 30 6.39 -3.34 6.00
C TRP A 30 7.77 -3.90 6.35
N LYS A 31 8.22 -3.70 7.60
CA LYS A 31 9.52 -4.21 8.09
C LYS A 31 9.39 -5.65 8.59
N THR A 32 10.52 -6.38 8.63
CA THR A 32 10.58 -7.75 9.15
C THR A 32 10.75 -7.84 10.67
N ILE A 33 11.06 -6.72 11.32
CA ILE A 33 11.11 -6.59 12.77
C ILE A 33 10.19 -5.46 13.17
N LEU A 34 9.17 -5.75 13.96
CA LEU A 34 8.28 -4.72 14.49
C LEU A 34 8.93 -4.10 15.73
N LYS A 35 9.53 -2.96 15.51
CA LYS A 35 10.09 -2.06 16.52
C LYS A 35 9.81 -0.64 16.07
N LEU A 36 8.98 0.07 16.82
CA LEU A 36 8.57 1.43 16.49
C LEU A 36 9.60 2.45 17.01
N SER A 37 10.10 3.30 16.12
CA SER A 37 10.90 4.45 16.54
C SER A 37 10.03 5.51 17.23
N GLU A 38 10.65 6.48 17.91
CA GLU A 38 9.90 7.58 18.53
C GLU A 38 9.15 8.41 17.48
N THR A 39 9.74 8.63 16.31
CA THR A 39 9.08 9.31 15.18
C THR A 39 7.82 8.56 14.73
N GLU A 40 7.89 7.23 14.61
CA GLU A 40 6.76 6.39 14.24
C GLU A 40 5.68 6.39 15.32
N LYS A 41 6.05 6.31 16.59
CA LYS A 41 5.10 6.39 17.73
C LYS A 41 4.38 7.73 17.77
N LEU A 42 5.10 8.85 17.52
CA LEU A 42 4.52 10.18 17.45
C LEU A 42 3.55 10.30 16.27
N ALA A 43 3.94 9.83 15.07
CA ALA A 43 3.07 9.86 13.91
C ALA A 43 1.75 9.09 14.15
N LEU A 44 1.82 7.92 14.79
CA LEU A 44 0.64 7.14 15.15
C LEU A 44 -0.26 7.87 16.16
N LYS A 45 0.35 8.53 17.15
CA LYS A 45 -0.38 9.30 18.18
C LYS A 45 -1.01 10.56 17.61
N ASP A 46 -0.23 11.37 16.87
CA ASP A 46 -0.66 12.68 16.37
C ASP A 46 -1.79 12.55 15.33
N ASN A 47 -1.91 11.39 14.66
CA ASN A 47 -2.96 11.10 13.69
C ASN A 47 -4.04 10.14 14.24
N GLU A 48 -4.10 9.95 15.55
CA GLU A 48 -5.13 9.14 16.25
C GLU A 48 -5.30 7.74 15.63
N VAL A 49 -4.18 7.14 15.17
CA VAL A 49 -4.19 5.85 14.49
C VAL A 49 -4.62 4.75 15.44
N THR A 50 -5.67 4.03 15.05
CA THR A 50 -6.19 2.89 15.81
C THR A 50 -5.95 1.55 15.12
N LYS A 51 -5.64 1.55 13.82
CA LYS A 51 -5.50 0.35 12.99
C LYS A 51 -4.18 0.32 12.24
N LEU A 52 -3.52 -0.84 12.23
CA LEU A 52 -2.25 -1.07 11.52
C LEU A 52 -2.34 -2.30 10.63
N TYR A 53 -1.90 -2.14 9.39
CA TYR A 53 -1.72 -3.21 8.41
C TYR A 53 -0.28 -3.70 8.48
N ILE A 54 -0.06 -4.86 9.10
CA ILE A 54 1.29 -5.36 9.38
C ILE A 54 1.62 -6.53 8.46
N ARG A 55 2.66 -6.39 7.65
CA ARG A 55 3.20 -7.49 6.84
C ARG A 55 3.72 -8.60 7.75
N TYR A 56 3.02 -9.73 7.76
CA TYR A 56 3.40 -10.88 8.58
C TYR A 56 4.50 -11.71 7.93
N PHE A 57 4.35 -12.02 6.66
CA PHE A 57 5.33 -12.75 5.85
C PHE A 57 4.97 -12.62 4.36
N ASP A 58 5.94 -12.98 3.52
CA ASP A 58 5.68 -13.19 2.10
C ASP A 58 5.52 -14.68 1.82
N ILE A 59 4.83 -15.00 0.73
CA ILE A 59 4.82 -16.33 0.14
C ILE A 59 5.57 -16.25 -1.19
N GLY A 60 6.70 -16.93 -1.25
CA GLY A 60 7.52 -17.09 -2.44
C GLY A 60 7.66 -18.53 -2.86
N GLN A 61 8.53 -18.80 -3.83
CA GLN A 61 8.85 -20.16 -4.26
C GLN A 61 10.24 -20.56 -3.78
N HIS A 62 10.35 -21.79 -3.31
CA HIS A 62 11.66 -22.39 -3.04
C HIS A 62 12.50 -22.38 -4.33
N PRO A 63 13.78 -21.97 -4.28
CA PRO A 63 14.59 -21.82 -5.50
C PRO A 63 14.71 -23.09 -6.36
N GLN A 64 14.77 -24.25 -5.72
CA GLN A 64 14.98 -25.54 -6.37
C GLN A 64 13.66 -26.28 -6.63
N THR A 65 12.84 -26.53 -5.59
CA THR A 65 11.61 -27.34 -5.70
C THR A 65 10.44 -26.58 -6.31
N LYS A 66 10.51 -25.23 -6.34
CA LYS A 66 9.42 -24.33 -6.76
C LYS A 66 8.17 -24.40 -5.88
N GLU A 67 8.19 -25.14 -4.80
CA GLU A 67 7.12 -25.18 -3.82
C GLU A 67 6.93 -23.85 -3.12
N PRO A 68 5.69 -23.47 -2.75
CA PRO A 68 5.42 -22.29 -1.96
C PRO A 68 6.07 -22.37 -0.57
N ILE A 69 6.80 -21.33 -0.19
CA ILE A 69 7.41 -21.22 1.13
C ILE A 69 7.17 -19.83 1.74
N PRO A 70 7.00 -19.74 3.08
CA PRO A 70 6.99 -18.45 3.74
C PRO A 70 8.39 -17.83 3.76
N LEU A 71 8.46 -16.54 3.44
CA LEU A 71 9.69 -15.76 3.44
C LEU A 71 9.59 -14.63 4.45
N SER A 72 10.69 -14.38 5.15
CA SER A 72 10.86 -13.22 6.05
C SER A 72 9.69 -13.01 7.03
N PRO A 73 9.32 -14.01 7.85
CA PRO A 73 8.28 -13.83 8.86
C PRO A 73 8.65 -12.71 9.83
N ILE A 74 7.65 -11.92 10.21
CA ILE A 74 7.83 -10.79 11.11
C ILE A 74 8.23 -11.25 12.52
N ARG A 75 9.07 -10.47 13.17
CA ARG A 75 9.43 -10.61 14.58
C ARG A 75 8.98 -9.38 15.34
N PHE A 76 8.18 -9.56 16.37
CA PHE A 76 7.70 -8.49 17.23
C PHE A 76 8.70 -8.24 18.36
N GLN A 77 9.17 -7.00 18.46
CA GLN A 77 9.97 -6.50 19.59
C GLN A 77 9.13 -5.56 20.48
N ASP A 78 8.18 -4.83 19.87
CA ASP A 78 7.26 -3.97 20.59
C ASP A 78 5.86 -4.60 20.66
N ALA A 79 5.15 -4.34 21.76
CA ALA A 79 3.75 -4.72 21.89
C ALA A 79 2.87 -3.74 21.08
N VAL A 80 1.91 -4.30 20.34
CA VAL A 80 0.97 -3.54 19.50
C VAL A 80 -0.50 -3.78 19.88
N THR A 81 -0.74 -4.32 21.07
CA THR A 81 -2.07 -4.73 21.55
C THR A 81 -3.08 -3.58 21.69
N LYS A 82 -2.61 -2.33 21.64
CA LYS A 82 -3.49 -1.15 21.63
C LYS A 82 -4.06 -0.81 20.25
N PHE A 83 -3.61 -1.47 19.20
CA PHE A 83 -4.08 -1.26 17.84
C PHE A 83 -4.92 -2.46 17.38
N GLU A 84 -5.88 -2.19 16.50
CA GLU A 84 -6.45 -3.20 15.65
C GLU A 84 -5.39 -3.61 14.62
N ILE A 85 -5.00 -4.89 14.63
CA ILE A 85 -3.97 -5.40 13.73
C ILE A 85 -4.63 -6.16 12.58
N VAL A 86 -4.30 -5.78 11.37
CA VAL A 86 -4.61 -6.53 10.16
C VAL A 86 -3.32 -7.23 9.68
N PRO A 87 -3.20 -8.55 9.86
CA PRO A 87 -2.14 -9.33 9.26
C PRO A 87 -2.19 -9.23 7.74
N VAL A 88 -1.09 -8.80 7.11
CA VAL A 88 -0.95 -8.75 5.66
C VAL A 88 -0.02 -9.84 5.19
N VAL A 89 -0.46 -10.63 4.22
CA VAL A 89 0.37 -11.65 3.56
C VAL A 89 0.59 -11.25 2.12
N PHE A 90 1.86 -10.98 1.76
CA PHE A 90 2.23 -10.72 0.38
C PHE A 90 2.53 -12.00 -0.37
N ILE A 91 1.88 -12.21 -1.51
CA ILE A 91 2.09 -13.39 -2.34
C ILE A 91 2.73 -13.00 -3.66
N GLN A 92 3.94 -13.47 -3.89
CA GLN A 92 4.60 -13.27 -5.18
C GLN A 92 3.79 -13.93 -6.28
N ASN A 93 3.41 -13.18 -7.31
CA ASN A 93 2.54 -13.67 -8.39
C ASN A 93 3.05 -14.96 -9.06
N LYS A 94 4.36 -15.21 -9.06
CA LYS A 94 4.93 -16.47 -9.59
C LYS A 94 4.43 -17.71 -8.88
N VAL A 95 4.02 -17.61 -7.60
CA VAL A 95 3.41 -18.71 -6.84
C VAL A 95 2.06 -19.06 -7.47
N MET A 96 1.23 -18.05 -7.73
CA MET A 96 -0.09 -18.21 -8.33
C MET A 96 -0.05 -18.62 -9.81
N LEU A 97 1.08 -18.45 -10.49
CA LEU A 97 1.29 -18.90 -11.87
C LEU A 97 1.60 -20.39 -12.00
N SER A 98 1.93 -21.07 -10.89
CA SER A 98 2.27 -22.50 -10.92
C SER A 98 1.06 -23.36 -11.26
N SER A 99 1.18 -24.20 -12.28
CA SER A 99 0.14 -25.16 -12.68
C SER A 99 0.01 -26.34 -11.72
N SER A 100 1.05 -26.60 -10.91
CA SER A 100 1.09 -27.66 -9.89
C SER A 100 0.74 -27.16 -8.48
N LEU A 101 0.24 -25.92 -8.35
CA LEU A 101 -0.09 -25.35 -7.06
C LEU A 101 -1.26 -26.05 -6.40
N ASP A 102 -1.03 -26.66 -5.24
CA ASP A 102 -2.10 -27.07 -4.34
C ASP A 102 -2.60 -25.84 -3.57
N VAL A 103 -3.68 -25.27 -4.07
CA VAL A 103 -4.28 -24.05 -3.50
C VAL A 103 -4.89 -24.32 -2.12
N GLU A 104 -5.40 -25.54 -1.88
CA GLU A 104 -5.98 -25.92 -0.60
C GLU A 104 -4.91 -26.00 0.50
N ASP A 105 -3.83 -26.73 0.24
CA ASP A 105 -2.69 -26.85 1.16
C ASP A 105 -2.07 -25.49 1.45
N LEU A 106 -1.89 -24.65 0.40
CA LEU A 106 -1.35 -23.32 0.58
C LEU A 106 -2.24 -22.44 1.48
N ALA A 107 -3.56 -22.48 1.28
CA ALA A 107 -4.50 -21.69 2.10
C ALA A 107 -4.49 -22.14 3.56
N GLN A 108 -4.49 -23.45 3.81
CA GLN A 108 -4.41 -24.02 5.16
C GLN A 108 -3.12 -23.61 5.87
N LYS A 109 -1.96 -23.75 5.20
CA LYS A 109 -0.66 -23.35 5.75
C LYS A 109 -0.60 -21.85 6.04
N THR A 110 -1.18 -21.03 5.15
CA THR A 110 -1.23 -19.57 5.30
C THR A 110 -2.03 -19.16 6.54
N VAL A 111 -3.25 -19.65 6.68
CA VAL A 111 -4.10 -19.33 7.84
C VAL A 111 -3.46 -19.81 9.13
N ARG A 112 -2.94 -21.03 9.16
CA ARG A 112 -2.24 -21.58 10.34
C ARG A 112 -1.05 -20.70 10.75
N LEU A 113 -0.20 -20.27 9.82
CA LEU A 113 0.97 -19.44 10.15
C LEU A 113 0.55 -18.05 10.65
N ILE A 114 -0.53 -17.45 10.10
CA ILE A 114 -1.10 -16.20 10.63
C ILE A 114 -1.52 -16.39 12.09
N GLU A 115 -2.22 -17.47 12.39
CA GLU A 115 -2.70 -17.77 13.75
C GLU A 115 -1.55 -18.04 14.73
N GLU A 116 -0.53 -18.79 14.30
CA GLU A 116 0.68 -19.05 15.10
C GLU A 116 1.40 -17.73 15.48
N ILE A 117 1.61 -16.84 14.50
CA ILE A 117 2.24 -15.54 14.73
C ILE A 117 1.38 -14.68 15.66
N SER A 118 0.07 -14.62 15.41
CA SER A 118 -0.87 -13.82 16.19
C SER A 118 -0.93 -14.29 17.64
N THR A 119 -1.12 -15.58 17.87
CA THR A 119 -1.20 -16.20 19.19
C THR A 119 0.07 -15.97 20.00
N LYS A 120 1.25 -16.20 19.37
CA LYS A 120 2.55 -15.98 20.01
C LYS A 120 2.73 -14.54 20.51
N ASN A 121 2.13 -13.58 19.82
CA ASN A 121 2.26 -12.14 20.12
C ASN A 121 1.02 -11.55 20.81
N LYS A 122 0.06 -12.39 21.24
CA LYS A 122 -1.20 -11.99 21.91
C LYS A 122 -2.02 -11.01 21.10
N ILE A 123 -2.05 -11.20 19.76
CA ILE A 123 -2.81 -10.38 18.82
C ILE A 123 -4.10 -11.11 18.48
N THR A 124 -5.23 -10.40 18.62
CA THR A 124 -6.54 -10.86 18.13
C THR A 124 -6.93 -10.01 16.93
N SER A 125 -6.80 -10.56 15.73
CA SER A 125 -7.20 -9.87 14.50
C SER A 125 -8.60 -10.27 14.07
N GLN A 126 -9.40 -9.28 13.65
CA GLN A 126 -10.73 -9.50 13.08
C GLN A 126 -10.71 -9.57 11.55
N GLU A 127 -9.62 -9.11 10.96
CA GLU A 127 -9.43 -9.03 9.51
C GLU A 127 -8.06 -9.60 9.12
N ILE A 128 -7.98 -10.15 7.92
CA ILE A 128 -6.73 -10.55 7.23
C ILE A 128 -6.71 -9.85 5.88
N GLN A 129 -5.55 -9.37 5.45
CA GLN A 129 -5.37 -8.83 4.11
C GLN A 129 -4.44 -9.71 3.26
N ILE A 130 -4.83 -9.96 2.02
CA ILE A 130 -3.99 -10.63 1.03
C ILE A 130 -3.52 -9.61 0.00
N ASP A 131 -2.21 -9.48 -0.12
CA ASP A 131 -1.55 -8.66 -1.12
C ASP A 131 -0.96 -9.54 -2.22
N CYS A 132 -1.44 -9.38 -3.45
CA CYS A 132 -0.92 -10.13 -4.59
C CYS A 132 -1.14 -9.36 -5.90
N ASP A 133 -0.08 -9.21 -6.68
CA ASP A 133 -0.18 -8.64 -8.02
C ASP A 133 -0.61 -9.69 -9.06
N TRP A 134 -1.79 -10.28 -8.88
CA TRP A 134 -2.27 -11.32 -9.79
C TRP A 134 -2.55 -10.79 -11.20
N THR A 135 -2.35 -11.64 -12.16
CA THR A 135 -2.55 -11.38 -13.59
C THR A 135 -3.66 -12.26 -14.15
N LEU A 136 -4.02 -12.06 -15.42
CA LEU A 136 -5.00 -12.94 -16.09
C LEU A 136 -4.56 -14.41 -16.11
N LYS A 137 -3.24 -14.68 -16.08
CA LYS A 137 -2.72 -16.05 -16.08
C LYS A 137 -2.77 -16.71 -14.71
N SER A 138 -2.67 -15.96 -13.64
CA SER A 138 -2.68 -16.46 -12.25
C SER A 138 -4.04 -16.28 -11.55
N LYS A 139 -4.99 -15.66 -12.21
CA LYS A 139 -6.28 -15.27 -11.66
C LYS A 139 -7.03 -16.43 -11.01
N ASP A 140 -7.13 -17.56 -11.68
CA ASP A 140 -7.98 -18.66 -11.22
C ASP A 140 -7.45 -19.28 -9.91
N ASN A 141 -6.12 -19.47 -9.81
CA ASN A 141 -5.49 -19.91 -8.57
C ASN A 141 -5.67 -18.86 -7.45
N TYR A 142 -5.49 -17.58 -7.77
CA TYR A 142 -5.65 -16.50 -6.80
C TYR A 142 -7.09 -16.42 -6.25
N LEU A 143 -8.11 -16.42 -7.12
CA LEU A 143 -9.51 -16.34 -6.69
C LEU A 143 -9.90 -17.55 -5.84
N LYS A 144 -9.48 -18.77 -6.24
CA LYS A 144 -9.69 -19.98 -5.45
C LYS A 144 -8.99 -19.88 -4.08
N PHE A 145 -7.77 -19.36 -4.04
CA PHE A 145 -7.03 -19.15 -2.79
C PHE A 145 -7.77 -18.19 -1.85
N ILE A 146 -8.27 -17.05 -2.36
CA ILE A 146 -9.06 -16.09 -1.59
C ILE A 146 -10.29 -16.75 -0.96
N GLU A 147 -11.05 -17.52 -1.74
CA GLU A 147 -12.23 -18.23 -1.24
C GLU A 147 -11.89 -19.22 -0.11
N ARG A 148 -10.78 -19.94 -0.27
CA ARG A 148 -10.32 -20.89 0.74
C ARG A 148 -9.85 -20.21 2.02
N VAL A 149 -9.04 -19.15 1.92
CA VAL A 149 -8.59 -18.36 3.09
C VAL A 149 -9.79 -17.77 3.82
N LYS A 150 -10.77 -17.18 3.12
CA LYS A 150 -11.98 -16.64 3.71
C LYS A 150 -12.75 -17.70 4.50
N LYS A 151 -12.95 -18.88 3.92
CA LYS A 151 -13.64 -19.99 4.58
C LYS A 151 -12.88 -20.53 5.79
N LEU A 152 -11.56 -20.70 5.69
CA LEU A 152 -10.74 -21.30 6.73
C LEU A 152 -10.54 -20.38 7.92
N SER A 153 -10.32 -19.08 7.68
CA SER A 153 -10.07 -18.12 8.75
C SER A 153 -11.32 -17.70 9.51
N GLY A 154 -12.49 -17.71 8.87
CA GLY A 154 -13.74 -17.18 9.44
C GLY A 154 -13.69 -15.68 9.77
N LYS A 155 -12.65 -14.96 9.30
CA LYS A 155 -12.42 -13.53 9.54
C LYS A 155 -12.86 -12.69 8.35
N LYS A 156 -12.99 -11.38 8.55
CA LYS A 156 -13.06 -10.45 7.41
C LYS A 156 -11.81 -10.59 6.56
N LEU A 157 -11.98 -10.52 5.27
CA LEU A 157 -10.88 -10.61 4.32
C LEU A 157 -10.87 -9.36 3.44
N SER A 158 -9.73 -8.68 3.37
CA SER A 158 -9.49 -7.63 2.39
C SER A 158 -8.38 -8.05 1.40
N ALA A 159 -8.35 -7.39 0.26
CA ALA A 159 -7.32 -7.63 -0.73
C ALA A 159 -6.82 -6.32 -1.34
N THR A 160 -5.54 -6.27 -1.66
CA THR A 160 -4.98 -5.17 -2.44
C THR A 160 -5.47 -5.26 -3.88
N ILE A 161 -5.78 -4.11 -4.45
CA ILE A 161 -6.31 -3.97 -5.81
C ILE A 161 -5.41 -2.99 -6.57
N ARG A 162 -5.02 -3.36 -7.78
CA ARG A 162 -4.25 -2.50 -8.67
C ARG A 162 -5.15 -1.72 -9.63
N LEU A 163 -4.72 -0.55 -10.06
CA LEU A 163 -5.46 0.31 -11.00
C LEU A 163 -5.92 -0.42 -12.27
N HIS A 164 -5.06 -1.26 -12.86
CA HIS A 164 -5.43 -2.04 -14.05
C HIS A 164 -6.50 -3.11 -13.75
N GLN A 165 -6.54 -3.64 -12.52
CA GLN A 165 -7.56 -4.60 -12.10
C GLN A 165 -8.93 -3.90 -11.96
N VAL A 166 -8.96 -2.67 -11.46
CA VAL A 166 -10.17 -1.83 -11.47
C VAL A 166 -10.63 -1.55 -12.90
N LYS A 167 -9.74 -1.10 -13.78
CA LYS A 167 -10.11 -0.76 -15.16
C LYS A 167 -10.64 -1.95 -15.94
N TYR A 168 -10.07 -3.11 -15.74
CA TYR A 168 -10.38 -4.33 -16.51
C TYR A 168 -11.11 -5.39 -15.69
N PHE A 169 -11.84 -5.01 -14.64
CA PHE A 169 -12.44 -5.94 -13.67
C PHE A 169 -13.35 -7.02 -14.30
N LYS A 170 -13.98 -6.74 -15.43
CA LYS A 170 -14.73 -7.78 -16.16
C LYS A 170 -13.86 -8.94 -16.62
N LYS A 171 -12.57 -8.69 -16.93
CA LYS A 171 -11.59 -9.70 -17.35
C LYS A 171 -10.81 -10.26 -16.15
N THR A 172 -10.32 -9.39 -15.29
CA THR A 172 -9.53 -9.78 -14.11
C THR A 172 -10.37 -10.45 -13.05
N LYS A 173 -11.69 -10.20 -13.04
CA LYS A 173 -12.65 -10.56 -12.00
C LYS A 173 -12.38 -9.80 -10.71
N ILE A 174 -13.28 -9.97 -9.77
CA ILE A 174 -13.22 -9.35 -8.44
C ILE A 174 -13.08 -10.48 -7.43
N PRO A 175 -12.09 -10.42 -6.54
CA PRO A 175 -11.94 -11.42 -5.49
C PRO A 175 -13.13 -11.37 -4.52
N ASN A 176 -13.53 -12.53 -4.00
CA ASN A 176 -14.59 -12.62 -3.00
C ASN A 176 -14.09 -12.21 -1.62
N VAL A 177 -13.89 -10.92 -1.44
CA VAL A 177 -13.45 -10.29 -0.19
C VAL A 177 -14.48 -9.31 0.33
N ASP A 178 -14.34 -8.87 1.57
CA ASP A 178 -15.28 -7.96 2.23
C ASP A 178 -15.01 -6.50 1.85
N SER A 179 -13.74 -6.16 1.56
CA SER A 179 -13.31 -4.86 1.05
C SER A 179 -12.04 -4.97 0.21
N GLY A 180 -11.77 -3.97 -0.62
CA GLY A 180 -10.52 -3.84 -1.34
C GLY A 180 -9.73 -2.63 -0.88
N VAL A 181 -8.41 -2.69 -1.00
CA VAL A 181 -7.52 -1.53 -0.82
C VAL A 181 -6.86 -1.23 -2.14
N LEU A 182 -7.26 -0.12 -2.76
CA LEU A 182 -6.66 0.32 -4.01
C LEU A 182 -5.24 0.85 -3.75
N MET A 183 -4.26 0.20 -4.34
CA MET A 183 -2.87 0.66 -4.38
C MET A 183 -2.75 1.79 -5.41
N TYR A 184 -2.92 3.06 -4.96
CA TYR A 184 -2.89 4.23 -5.85
C TYR A 184 -1.48 4.74 -6.06
N TYR A 185 -0.57 3.84 -6.42
CA TYR A 185 0.84 4.09 -6.69
C TYR A 185 1.45 2.99 -7.57
N ASN A 186 2.74 3.16 -7.93
CA ASN A 186 3.45 2.29 -8.89
C ASN A 186 2.69 2.17 -10.21
N MET A 187 2.34 3.34 -10.76
CA MET A 187 1.50 3.45 -11.95
C MET A 187 2.32 3.38 -13.24
N GLY A 188 3.56 3.87 -13.18
CA GLY A 188 4.47 3.94 -14.31
C GLY A 188 5.43 2.77 -14.40
N SER A 189 6.18 2.73 -15.49
CA SER A 189 7.30 1.80 -15.66
C SER A 189 8.55 2.37 -15.02
N ILE A 190 9.34 1.52 -14.38
CA ILE A 190 10.66 1.89 -13.87
C ILE A 190 11.60 1.99 -15.07
N ALA A 191 11.90 3.21 -15.50
CA ALA A 191 12.64 3.50 -16.73
C ALA A 191 13.61 4.69 -16.55
N PRO A 192 14.65 4.80 -17.41
CA PRO A 192 15.59 5.91 -17.38
C PRO A 192 15.03 7.20 -18.05
N ASP A 193 13.73 7.45 -17.89
CA ASP A 193 13.03 8.63 -18.39
C ASP A 193 12.82 9.66 -17.28
N SER A 194 12.11 10.75 -17.55
CA SER A 194 11.81 11.81 -16.59
C SER A 194 10.49 11.62 -15.82
N LEU A 195 9.71 10.56 -16.10
CA LEU A 195 8.43 10.32 -15.46
C LEU A 195 8.63 9.75 -14.05
N ASN A 196 7.77 10.11 -13.10
CA ASN A 196 7.75 9.49 -11.79
C ASN A 196 6.95 8.17 -11.87
N SER A 197 7.64 7.02 -11.68
CA SER A 197 6.98 5.72 -11.77
C SER A 197 6.09 5.42 -10.57
N ILE A 198 6.25 6.13 -9.45
CA ILE A 198 5.39 5.98 -8.26
C ILE A 198 4.01 6.58 -8.56
N TYR A 199 3.97 7.85 -8.99
CA TYR A 199 2.76 8.56 -9.33
C TYR A 199 2.99 9.50 -10.51
N ASP A 200 2.10 9.44 -11.48
CA ASP A 200 2.00 10.37 -12.60
C ASP A 200 0.52 10.63 -12.89
N GLN A 201 0.12 11.89 -12.81
CA GLN A 201 -1.28 12.31 -12.98
C GLN A 201 -1.88 11.83 -14.30
N LYS A 202 -1.14 11.97 -15.42
CA LYS A 202 -1.63 11.59 -16.75
C LYS A 202 -1.85 10.08 -16.88
N ILE A 203 -1.06 9.30 -16.14
CA ILE A 203 -1.26 7.86 -16.07
C ILE A 203 -2.48 7.55 -15.20
N ALA A 204 -2.62 8.20 -14.04
CA ALA A 204 -3.74 8.03 -13.12
C ALA A 204 -5.09 8.30 -13.78
N GLU A 205 -5.23 9.40 -14.52
CA GLU A 205 -6.45 9.79 -15.24
C GLU A 205 -7.03 8.69 -16.15
N ARG A 206 -6.16 7.82 -16.68
CA ARG A 206 -6.58 6.69 -17.55
C ARG A 206 -7.38 5.63 -16.80
N TYR A 207 -7.30 5.62 -15.47
CA TYR A 207 -7.91 4.62 -14.59
C TYR A 207 -9.07 5.18 -13.76
N LEU A 208 -9.02 6.47 -13.39
CA LEU A 208 -9.98 7.11 -12.47
C LEU A 208 -11.45 6.95 -12.89
N LYS A 209 -11.74 7.11 -14.18
CA LYS A 209 -13.12 6.95 -14.71
C LYS A 209 -13.72 5.55 -14.45
N SER A 210 -12.88 4.57 -14.16
CA SER A 210 -13.29 3.20 -13.89
C SER A 210 -13.65 2.96 -12.42
N LEU A 211 -13.19 3.82 -11.50
CA LEU A 211 -13.43 3.69 -10.07
C LEU A 211 -14.93 3.77 -9.74
N LYS A 212 -15.66 4.72 -10.33
CA LYS A 212 -17.12 4.87 -10.12
C LYS A 212 -17.94 3.63 -10.53
N LYS A 213 -17.36 2.75 -11.36
CA LYS A 213 -18.03 1.54 -11.88
C LYS A 213 -17.55 0.26 -11.19
N TYR A 214 -16.56 0.36 -10.31
CA TYR A 214 -16.05 -0.79 -9.61
C TYR A 214 -17.01 -1.23 -8.50
N PRO A 215 -17.51 -2.46 -8.52
CA PRO A 215 -18.66 -2.84 -7.69
C PRO A 215 -18.30 -3.28 -6.27
N MET A 216 -17.09 -3.03 -5.82
CA MET A 216 -16.65 -3.32 -4.46
C MET A 216 -16.24 -2.03 -3.75
N HIS A 217 -16.49 -1.95 -2.44
CA HIS A 217 -15.97 -0.86 -1.61
C HIS A 217 -14.44 -0.87 -1.63
N LEU A 218 -13.85 0.32 -1.84
CA LEU A 218 -12.41 0.52 -1.86
C LEU A 218 -11.99 1.52 -0.79
N ASP A 219 -11.07 1.12 0.05
CA ASP A 219 -10.18 2.00 0.78
C ASP A 219 -8.94 2.29 -0.07
N PHE A 220 -8.14 3.30 0.28
CA PHE A 220 -7.02 3.72 -0.56
C PHE A 220 -5.69 3.63 0.16
N ALA A 221 -4.70 3.06 -0.51
CA ALA A 221 -3.30 3.11 -0.10
C ALA A 221 -2.57 4.20 -0.88
N LEU A 222 -1.99 5.16 -0.17
CA LEU A 222 -1.21 6.26 -0.71
C LEU A 222 0.27 6.12 -0.34
N PRO A 223 1.21 6.38 -1.26
CA PRO A 223 2.64 6.21 -1.04
C PRO A 223 3.23 7.42 -0.31
N ILE A 224 4.09 7.16 0.66
CA ILE A 224 4.91 8.19 1.33
C ILE A 224 6.40 7.89 1.25
N TYR A 225 6.78 6.94 0.42
CA TYR A 225 8.16 6.52 0.23
C TYR A 225 8.83 7.22 -0.95
N SER A 226 10.15 7.07 -0.99
CA SER A 226 11.00 7.50 -2.09
C SER A 226 12.01 6.41 -2.44
N TRP A 227 12.46 6.42 -3.68
CA TRP A 227 13.55 5.57 -4.13
C TRP A 227 14.45 6.26 -5.15
N GLY A 228 15.65 5.68 -5.33
CA GLY A 228 16.54 6.00 -6.43
C GLY A 228 16.53 4.87 -7.46
N ILE A 229 16.38 5.19 -8.73
CA ILE A 229 16.54 4.25 -9.83
C ILE A 229 17.99 4.35 -10.29
N HIS A 230 18.76 3.27 -10.07
CA HIS A 230 20.16 3.19 -10.49
C HIS A 230 20.25 2.78 -11.96
N ILE A 231 20.88 3.63 -12.76
CA ILE A 231 20.94 3.51 -14.21
C ILE A 231 22.42 3.47 -14.63
N ARG A 232 22.78 2.47 -15.42
CA ARG A 232 24.09 2.32 -16.05
C ARG A 232 23.91 2.03 -17.53
N ASN A 233 24.62 2.76 -18.38
CA ASN A 233 24.54 2.59 -19.84
C ASN A 233 23.08 2.58 -20.34
N GLN A 234 22.26 3.54 -19.87
CA GLN A 234 20.83 3.69 -20.17
C GLN A 234 19.95 2.49 -19.77
N LYS A 235 20.45 1.56 -18.96
CA LYS A 235 19.70 0.43 -18.42
C LYS A 235 19.50 0.58 -16.92
N VAL A 236 18.30 0.31 -16.46
CA VAL A 236 18.02 0.21 -15.02
C VAL A 236 18.69 -1.06 -14.48
N ILE A 237 19.60 -0.89 -13.52
CA ILE A 237 20.31 -1.99 -12.88
C ILE A 237 19.89 -2.24 -11.43
N GLY A 238 19.03 -1.40 -10.87
CA GLY A 238 18.44 -1.64 -9.57
C GLY A 238 17.66 -0.47 -9.00
N LEU A 239 16.85 -0.78 -7.99
CA LEU A 239 16.17 0.20 -7.14
C LEU A 239 16.94 0.37 -5.83
N ARG A 240 16.93 1.58 -5.30
CA ARG A 240 17.59 1.97 -4.05
C ARG A 240 16.54 2.63 -3.14
N SER A 241 16.09 1.90 -2.15
CA SER A 241 15.17 2.45 -1.15
C SER A 241 15.87 3.45 -0.22
N LYS A 242 15.08 4.29 0.44
CA LYS A 242 15.56 5.23 1.46
C LYS A 242 16.67 6.16 0.96
N MET A 243 16.47 6.72 -0.23
CA MET A 243 17.37 7.70 -0.80
C MET A 243 16.82 9.10 -0.57
N ASN A 244 17.68 10.02 -0.13
CA ASN A 244 17.31 11.41 0.14
C ASN A 244 18.04 12.35 -0.80
N VAL A 245 17.29 13.20 -1.50
CA VAL A 245 17.83 14.19 -2.45
C VAL A 245 18.77 15.18 -1.76
N ALA A 246 18.43 15.63 -0.53
CA ALA A 246 19.26 16.57 0.21
C ALA A 246 20.61 15.98 0.60
N GLU A 247 20.66 14.70 0.93
CA GLU A 247 21.90 13.98 1.19
C GLU A 247 22.74 13.80 -0.07
N LEU A 248 22.12 13.48 -1.20
CA LEU A 248 22.83 13.36 -2.49
C LEU A 248 23.43 14.68 -2.95
N LYS A 249 22.74 15.80 -2.73
CA LYS A 249 23.25 17.14 -3.04
C LYS A 249 24.52 17.51 -2.24
N LYS A 250 24.65 16.96 -1.04
CA LYS A 250 25.81 17.19 -0.15
C LYS A 250 26.94 16.18 -0.38
N ASP A 251 26.67 15.08 -1.10
CA ASP A 251 27.64 14.01 -1.33
C ASP A 251 28.67 14.43 -2.42
N PRO A 252 29.97 14.54 -2.10
CA PRO A 252 30.99 14.98 -3.05
C PRO A 252 31.18 14.01 -4.22
N ASN A 253 30.70 12.77 -4.11
CA ASN A 253 30.81 11.76 -5.16
C ASN A 253 29.70 11.87 -6.21
N PHE A 254 28.65 12.67 -5.94
CA PHE A 254 27.52 12.85 -6.86
C PHE A 254 27.40 14.30 -7.30
N GLN A 255 26.90 14.49 -8.50
CA GLN A 255 26.56 15.79 -9.08
C GLN A 255 25.11 15.75 -9.53
N GLN A 256 24.32 16.70 -9.09
CA GLN A 256 22.98 16.90 -9.66
C GLN A 256 23.13 17.43 -11.08
N LEU A 257 22.45 16.77 -12.02
CA LEU A 257 22.40 17.21 -13.44
C LEU A 257 21.22 18.16 -13.62
N SER A 258 20.06 17.62 -13.94
CA SER A 258 18.82 18.38 -14.12
C SER A 258 17.68 17.67 -13.40
N GLY A 259 16.77 18.43 -12.77
CA GLY A 259 15.59 17.87 -12.09
C GLY A 259 15.97 16.81 -11.03
N ILE A 260 15.54 15.59 -11.30
CA ILE A 260 15.64 14.45 -10.36
C ILE A 260 16.88 13.57 -10.60
N PHE A 261 17.76 13.92 -11.57
CA PHE A 261 18.90 13.10 -11.93
C PHE A 261 20.19 13.53 -11.23
N PHE A 262 20.90 12.54 -10.71
CA PHE A 262 22.26 12.66 -10.17
C PHE A 262 23.21 11.76 -10.95
N LYS A 263 24.46 12.20 -11.09
CA LYS A 263 25.53 11.46 -11.77
C LYS A 263 26.65 11.18 -10.79
N ALA A 264 27.14 9.95 -10.75
CA ALA A 264 28.35 9.60 -10.05
C ALA A 264 29.58 10.23 -10.75
N LYS A 265 30.32 11.10 -10.04
CA LYS A 265 31.50 11.80 -10.58
C LYS A 265 32.74 10.91 -10.68
N LYS A 266 32.77 9.86 -9.85
CA LYS A 266 33.80 8.82 -9.78
C LYS A 266 33.19 7.55 -9.24
N SER A 267 33.84 6.42 -9.47
CA SER A 267 33.43 5.15 -8.89
C SER A 267 33.51 5.21 -7.36
N ASN A 268 32.45 4.80 -6.69
CA ASN A 268 32.34 4.88 -5.23
C ASN A 268 31.34 3.85 -4.67
N TYR A 269 31.40 3.67 -3.35
CA TYR A 269 30.38 2.92 -2.60
C TYR A 269 29.52 3.89 -1.79
N LYS A 270 28.20 3.70 -1.84
CA LYS A 270 27.24 4.39 -0.97
C LYS A 270 26.16 3.41 -0.50
N ASN A 271 25.94 3.34 0.81
CA ASN A 271 24.95 2.44 1.44
C ASN A 271 25.07 0.98 0.97
N GLY A 272 26.30 0.47 0.86
CA GLY A 272 26.55 -0.91 0.42
C GLY A 272 26.40 -1.17 -1.07
N VAL A 273 26.15 -0.14 -1.87
CA VAL A 273 25.98 -0.23 -3.32
C VAL A 273 27.18 0.40 -4.03
N PHE A 274 27.69 -0.31 -5.03
CA PHE A 274 28.74 0.20 -5.92
C PHE A 274 28.14 1.00 -7.07
N TYR A 275 28.63 2.23 -7.25
CA TYR A 275 28.34 3.11 -8.37
C TYR A 275 29.60 3.27 -9.21
N GLU A 276 29.53 3.02 -10.50
CA GLU A 276 30.60 3.33 -11.43
C GLU A 276 30.57 4.82 -11.79
N GLU A 277 31.72 5.34 -12.18
CA GLU A 277 31.78 6.68 -12.75
C GLU A 277 30.81 6.81 -13.93
N ASN A 278 30.06 7.91 -13.96
CA ASN A 278 28.98 8.20 -14.90
C ASN A 278 27.67 7.42 -14.70
N ASP A 279 27.56 6.54 -13.71
CA ASP A 279 26.25 6.00 -13.35
C ASP A 279 25.27 7.14 -13.03
N LEU A 280 24.02 6.95 -13.44
CA LEU A 280 22.94 7.87 -13.09
C LEU A 280 22.09 7.29 -11.96
N LEU A 281 21.63 8.18 -11.11
CA LEU A 281 20.65 7.89 -10.07
C LEU A 281 19.48 8.85 -10.29
N LYS A 282 18.34 8.32 -10.72
CA LYS A 282 17.09 9.06 -10.86
C LYS A 282 16.32 8.95 -9.56
N MET A 283 16.00 10.08 -8.95
CA MET A 283 15.28 10.16 -7.68
C MET A 283 13.78 10.32 -7.91
N GLU A 284 13.00 9.42 -7.37
CA GLU A 284 11.55 9.49 -7.37
C GLU A 284 11.03 9.54 -5.93
N ALA A 285 10.14 10.47 -5.67
CA ALA A 285 9.53 10.69 -4.38
C ALA A 285 8.12 11.24 -4.56
N ILE A 286 7.33 11.16 -3.51
CA ILE A 286 6.00 11.78 -3.43
C ILE A 286 6.10 13.00 -2.53
N THR A 287 5.62 14.13 -3.02
CA THR A 287 5.57 15.38 -2.24
C THR A 287 4.23 15.50 -1.49
N ALA A 288 4.17 16.44 -0.55
CA ALA A 288 2.91 16.78 0.11
C ALA A 288 1.84 17.27 -0.89
N ALA A 289 2.25 17.97 -1.94
CA ALA A 289 1.35 18.41 -3.01
C ALA A 289 0.81 17.22 -3.81
N ASP A 290 1.67 16.25 -4.16
CA ASP A 290 1.25 15.03 -4.83
C ASP A 290 0.22 14.25 -4.00
N LEU A 291 0.44 14.10 -2.68
CA LEU A 291 -0.51 13.41 -1.80
C LEU A 291 -1.89 14.05 -1.78
N LYS A 292 -1.94 15.40 -1.70
CA LYS A 292 -3.22 16.13 -1.76
C LYS A 292 -3.91 15.96 -3.10
N GLN A 293 -3.17 16.10 -4.19
CA GLN A 293 -3.70 15.89 -5.53
C GLN A 293 -4.24 14.47 -5.73
N MET A 294 -3.51 13.44 -5.25
CA MET A 294 -3.98 12.06 -5.28
C MET A 294 -5.29 11.89 -4.51
N ALA A 295 -5.43 12.53 -3.35
CA ALA A 295 -6.64 12.47 -2.54
C ALA A 295 -7.83 13.17 -3.23
N GLU A 296 -7.62 14.36 -3.80
CA GLU A 296 -8.62 15.10 -4.57
C GLU A 296 -9.10 14.28 -5.79
N GLU A 297 -8.18 13.74 -6.58
CA GLU A 297 -8.49 12.87 -7.71
C GLU A 297 -9.35 11.66 -7.32
N LEU A 298 -9.00 11.03 -6.18
CA LEU A 298 -9.74 9.87 -5.69
C LEU A 298 -11.13 10.29 -5.20
N SER A 299 -11.23 11.33 -4.37
CA SER A 299 -12.50 11.78 -3.79
C SER A 299 -13.54 12.17 -4.87
N GLU A 300 -13.08 12.77 -5.97
CA GLU A 300 -13.93 13.14 -7.10
C GLU A 300 -14.39 11.94 -7.95
N ASN A 301 -13.65 10.85 -7.92
CA ASN A 301 -13.83 9.72 -8.84
C ASN A 301 -14.34 8.43 -8.21
N VAL A 302 -14.59 8.39 -6.90
CA VAL A 302 -15.14 7.20 -6.22
C VAL A 302 -16.67 7.20 -6.21
N ALA A 303 -17.25 6.00 -6.12
CA ALA A 303 -18.68 5.82 -5.95
C ALA A 303 -19.13 5.89 -4.48
N GLN A 304 -18.24 5.52 -3.58
CA GLN A 304 -18.46 5.49 -2.13
C GLN A 304 -17.21 6.03 -1.45
N GLN A 305 -17.42 6.84 -0.40
CA GLN A 305 -16.31 7.36 0.37
C GLN A 305 -15.51 6.22 1.03
N PRO A 306 -14.18 6.30 1.04
CA PRO A 306 -13.34 5.34 1.75
C PRO A 306 -13.59 5.44 3.25
N LYS A 307 -13.42 4.35 3.98
CA LYS A 307 -13.41 4.34 5.44
C LYS A 307 -12.03 4.66 5.99
N GLU A 308 -11.00 4.29 5.23
CA GLU A 308 -9.61 4.41 5.64
C GLU A 308 -8.74 4.92 4.48
N ILE A 309 -7.79 5.79 4.83
CA ILE A 309 -6.64 6.11 3.97
C ILE A 309 -5.40 5.52 4.64
N ILE A 310 -4.76 4.60 3.92
CA ILE A 310 -3.67 3.79 4.45
C ILE A 310 -2.35 4.28 3.82
N PHE A 311 -1.44 4.80 4.61
CA PHE A 311 -0.17 5.32 4.08
C PHE A 311 0.90 4.21 4.02
N TYR A 312 1.52 4.06 2.86
CA TYR A 312 2.58 3.07 2.62
C TYR A 312 3.94 3.77 2.53
N ASP A 313 4.89 3.60 3.47
CA ASP A 313 4.77 2.76 4.66
C ASP A 313 5.23 3.52 5.91
N LEU A 314 4.82 3.05 7.07
CA LEU A 314 5.23 3.57 8.38
C LEU A 314 6.72 3.30 8.60
N ASP A 315 7.53 4.27 8.23
CA ASP A 315 8.97 4.24 8.39
C ASP A 315 9.47 5.64 8.73
N GLU A 316 10.35 5.73 9.72
CA GLU A 316 10.91 7.01 10.19
C GLU A 316 11.55 7.82 9.06
N PHE A 317 12.22 7.15 8.11
CA PHE A 317 12.83 7.82 6.96
C PHE A 317 11.77 8.50 6.08
N ASN A 318 10.66 7.81 5.83
CA ASN A 318 9.56 8.34 5.01
C ASN A 318 8.84 9.48 5.71
N LEU A 319 8.51 9.29 6.99
CA LEU A 319 7.77 10.27 7.80
C LEU A 319 8.49 11.62 7.91
N LYS A 320 9.83 11.62 8.00
CA LYS A 320 10.64 12.84 8.08
C LYS A 320 10.57 13.75 6.85
N ASN A 321 10.02 13.28 5.74
CA ASN A 321 9.85 14.07 4.53
C ASN A 321 8.57 14.92 4.53
N TYR A 322 7.74 14.82 5.59
CA TYR A 322 6.43 15.46 5.65
C TYR A 322 6.23 16.23 6.94
N GLU A 323 5.45 17.31 6.85
CA GLU A 323 4.92 18.01 8.00
C GLU A 323 3.88 17.15 8.73
N LYS A 324 3.76 17.32 10.05
CA LYS A 324 2.92 16.48 10.92
C LYS A 324 1.45 16.42 10.51
N ASN A 325 0.91 17.51 9.97
CA ASN A 325 -0.50 17.64 9.62
C ASN A 325 -0.86 17.17 8.20
N ILE A 326 0.12 16.64 7.43
CA ILE A 326 -0.14 16.22 6.04
C ILE A 326 -1.23 15.15 5.96
N PHE A 327 -1.21 14.18 6.85
CA PHE A 327 -2.15 13.06 6.83
C PHE A 327 -3.59 13.54 7.09
N GLU A 328 -3.77 14.47 8.05
CA GLU A 328 -5.06 15.13 8.28
C GLU A 328 -5.52 15.94 7.06
N GLN A 329 -4.61 16.67 6.41
CA GLN A 329 -4.92 17.42 5.20
C GLN A 329 -5.38 16.49 4.06
N VAL A 330 -4.75 15.33 3.90
CA VAL A 330 -5.11 14.33 2.89
C VAL A 330 -6.49 13.75 3.14
N ILE A 331 -6.79 13.30 4.37
CA ILE A 331 -8.12 12.73 4.68
C ILE A 331 -9.24 13.80 4.62
N SER A 332 -8.88 15.06 4.75
CA SER A 332 -9.86 16.17 4.63
C SER A 332 -10.30 16.47 3.19
N CYS A 333 -9.68 15.85 2.18
CA CYS A 333 -10.13 15.92 0.79
C CYS A 333 -11.34 15.01 0.51
N PHE A 334 -11.64 14.06 1.40
CA PHE A 334 -12.76 13.13 1.33
C PHE A 334 -13.91 13.59 2.23
#